data_a024868bf6863a64b37db27bf3f61231
#
_entry.id   a024868bf6863a64b37db27bf3f61231
#
_cell.length_a   1.000
_cell.length_b   1.000
_cell.length_c   1.000
_cell.angle_alpha   90.00
_cell.angle_beta   90.00
_cell.angle_gamma   90.00
#
_symmetry.space_group_name_H-M   'P 1'
#
loop_
_entity.id
_entity.type
_entity.pdbx_description
1 polymer ?
#
loop_
_entity_poly.entity_id
_entity_poly.type
_entity_poly.pdbx_seq_one_letter_code
_entity_poly.pdbx_strand_id
1 'polypeptide(L)'
;MAIQPANFFQSLAGVPVLYDRLHADHYGKTGIPYKFHCTSDLQAVLEVFFQDLFARTVAFGQPQSILSAGAWVNKPGQHGQGKAFDLDAIHWERVKFVSLEQPTRKTLYLAIQALCNKHLGVVLGYDYNPAHHDHLHVDISRTVGFREVSSVTQFLQQALNTFYGQTLGVDGEYGEDTETALKATLAVLGIPNVTTSRQLEEISQCRLRRGSFTCSGRS
;
A
#
# COMPACT_ATOMS: atom_id res chain seq x y z
N MET A 1 -1.94 -25.06 16.04
CA MET A 1 -2.55 -23.75 16.31
C MET A 1 -1.46 -22.70 16.28
N ALA A 2 -1.72 -21.57 15.65
CA ALA A 2 -0.79 -20.44 15.69
C ALA A 2 -0.83 -19.80 17.10
N ILE A 3 0.34 -19.46 17.64
CA ILE A 3 0.42 -18.81 18.96
C ILE A 3 0.17 -17.31 18.74
N GLN A 4 -0.83 -16.77 19.45
CA GLN A 4 -1.12 -15.34 19.43
C GLN A 4 0.04 -14.55 20.03
N PRO A 5 0.60 -13.55 19.33
CA PRO A 5 1.61 -12.67 19.91
C PRO A 5 1.07 -11.93 21.13
N ALA A 6 1.91 -11.73 22.14
CA ALA A 6 1.55 -10.94 23.33
C ALA A 6 1.44 -9.44 22.99
N ASN A 7 2.28 -8.96 22.07
CA ASN A 7 2.27 -7.59 21.61
C ASN A 7 1.01 -7.29 20.77
N PHE A 8 0.47 -6.07 20.90
CA PHE A 8 -0.65 -5.56 20.12
C PHE A 8 -0.61 -4.04 20.01
N PHE A 9 -1.32 -3.50 19.03
CA PHE A 9 -1.59 -2.07 18.92
C PHE A 9 -3.10 -1.80 18.81
N GLN A 10 -3.52 -0.60 19.14
CA GLN A 10 -4.88 -0.05 18.92
C GLN A 10 -4.83 1.27 18.14
N SER A 11 -3.63 1.82 17.96
CA SER A 11 -3.35 3.00 17.14
C SER A 11 -2.01 2.81 16.42
N LEU A 12 -1.84 3.50 15.29
CA LEU A 12 -0.59 3.60 14.54
C LEU A 12 -0.36 5.06 14.16
N ALA A 13 0.83 5.57 14.39
CA ALA A 13 1.17 6.99 14.22
C ALA A 13 0.16 7.93 14.90
N GLY A 14 -0.34 7.55 16.07
CA GLY A 14 -1.32 8.31 16.86
C GLY A 14 -2.78 8.22 16.35
N VAL A 15 -3.05 7.47 15.29
CA VAL A 15 -4.39 7.33 14.68
C VAL A 15 -5.01 5.99 15.09
N PRO A 16 -6.27 5.96 15.57
CA PRO A 16 -6.93 4.72 16.01
C PRO A 16 -7.07 3.73 14.85
N VAL A 17 -6.84 2.44 15.14
CA VAL A 17 -7.07 1.33 14.22
C VAL A 17 -8.33 0.59 14.63
N LEU A 18 -9.27 0.47 13.70
CA LEU A 18 -10.60 -0.08 13.93
C LEU A 18 -10.78 -1.38 13.15
N TYR A 19 -11.47 -2.33 13.75
CA TYR A 19 -11.97 -3.52 13.08
C TYR A 19 -13.45 -3.32 12.78
N ASP A 20 -13.77 -2.85 11.58
CA ASP A 20 -15.13 -2.44 11.25
C ASP A 20 -15.46 -2.84 9.81
N ARG A 21 -15.34 -4.15 9.56
CA ARG A 21 -15.39 -4.75 8.23
C ARG A 21 -16.73 -5.38 7.88
N LEU A 22 -17.68 -5.38 8.80
CA LEU A 22 -18.89 -6.23 8.68
C LEU A 22 -19.76 -5.88 7.47
N HIS A 23 -19.68 -4.64 6.95
CA HIS A 23 -20.36 -4.20 5.71
C HIS A 23 -19.59 -3.07 5.03
N ALA A 24 -19.49 -3.09 3.70
CA ALA A 24 -18.75 -2.07 2.92
C ALA A 24 -19.23 -0.63 3.15
N ASP A 25 -20.51 -0.45 3.51
CA ASP A 25 -21.14 0.84 3.84
C ASP A 25 -20.99 1.24 5.31
N HIS A 26 -20.36 0.41 6.14
CA HIS A 26 -20.21 0.63 7.59
C HIS A 26 -18.77 0.85 8.06
N TYR A 27 -17.80 1.00 7.16
CA TYR A 27 -16.40 1.21 7.52
C TYR A 27 -16.23 2.41 8.46
N GLY A 28 -15.68 2.15 9.64
CA GLY A 28 -15.33 3.18 10.64
C GLY A 28 -16.50 3.75 11.43
N LYS A 29 -17.68 3.15 11.41
CA LYS A 29 -18.87 3.69 12.11
C LYS A 29 -18.88 3.43 13.60
N THR A 30 -18.29 2.34 14.08
CA THR A 30 -18.31 2.02 15.52
C THR A 30 -17.40 2.94 16.34
N GLY A 31 -16.28 3.39 15.74
CA GLY A 31 -15.29 4.22 16.41
C GLY A 31 -14.55 3.52 17.57
N ILE A 32 -14.73 2.20 17.74
CA ILE A 32 -14.13 1.44 18.85
C ILE A 32 -12.77 0.87 18.39
N PRO A 33 -11.64 1.28 18.99
CA PRO A 33 -10.33 0.70 18.71
C PRO A 33 -10.29 -0.78 19.07
N TYR A 34 -9.72 -1.60 18.18
CA TYR A 34 -9.56 -3.04 18.37
C TYR A 34 -8.10 -3.37 18.73
N LYS A 35 -7.87 -4.45 19.49
CA LYS A 35 -6.53 -4.96 19.78
C LYS A 35 -6.03 -5.82 18.62
N PHE A 36 -5.16 -5.26 17.79
CA PHE A 36 -4.52 -5.99 16.71
C PHE A 36 -3.22 -6.64 17.21
N HIS A 37 -3.28 -7.93 17.51
CA HIS A 37 -2.10 -8.69 17.95
C HIS A 37 -1.12 -8.86 16.79
N CYS A 38 0.18 -8.63 17.05
CA CYS A 38 1.23 -8.73 16.06
C CYS A 38 2.61 -8.86 16.72
N THR A 39 3.65 -9.11 15.93
CA THR A 39 5.03 -8.99 16.40
C THR A 39 5.40 -7.52 16.61
N SER A 40 6.34 -7.24 17.52
CA SER A 40 6.90 -5.89 17.72
C SER A 40 7.52 -5.31 16.44
N ASP A 41 8.16 -6.18 15.64
CA ASP A 41 8.79 -5.76 14.37
C ASP A 41 7.74 -5.28 13.36
N LEU A 42 6.61 -6.00 13.22
CA LEU A 42 5.53 -5.54 12.35
C LEU A 42 4.98 -4.19 12.82
N GLN A 43 4.72 -4.03 14.12
CA GLN A 43 4.25 -2.76 14.65
C GLN A 43 5.23 -1.62 14.37
N ALA A 44 6.52 -1.83 14.58
CA ALA A 44 7.54 -0.81 14.34
C ALA A 44 7.57 -0.37 12.86
N VAL A 45 7.47 -1.32 11.92
CA VAL A 45 7.42 -1.00 10.49
C VAL A 45 6.14 -0.27 10.12
N LEU A 46 4.99 -0.69 10.64
CA LEU A 46 3.71 -0.01 10.40
C LEU A 46 3.72 1.42 10.97
N GLU A 47 4.29 1.66 12.15
CA GLU A 47 4.45 3.01 12.71
C GLU A 47 5.21 3.93 11.75
N VAL A 48 6.35 3.49 11.22
CA VAL A 48 7.16 4.25 10.27
C VAL A 48 6.39 4.48 8.97
N PHE A 49 5.70 3.47 8.45
CA PHE A 49 4.88 3.58 7.25
C PHE A 49 3.78 4.63 7.41
N PHE A 50 2.99 4.56 8.47
CA PHE A 50 1.89 5.52 8.68
C PHE A 50 2.38 6.92 9.00
N GLN A 51 3.50 7.09 9.70
CA GLN A 51 4.15 8.40 9.88
C GLN A 51 4.54 9.03 8.54
N ASP A 52 5.20 8.27 7.65
CA ASP A 52 5.58 8.75 6.32
C ASP A 52 4.34 9.05 5.46
N LEU A 53 3.31 8.20 5.50
CA LEU A 53 2.05 8.41 4.79
C LEU A 53 1.37 9.71 5.23
N PHE A 54 1.20 9.92 6.53
CA PHE A 54 0.50 11.09 7.04
C PHE A 54 1.30 12.37 6.81
N ALA A 55 2.63 12.33 6.90
CA ALA A 55 3.48 13.46 6.53
C ALA A 55 3.34 13.86 5.05
N ARG A 56 3.05 12.92 4.15
CA ARG A 56 2.85 13.18 2.71
C ARG A 56 1.43 13.59 2.35
N THR A 57 0.47 13.31 3.20
CA THR A 57 -0.96 13.52 2.95
C THR A 57 -1.57 14.66 3.76
N VAL A 58 -0.78 15.62 4.21
CA VAL A 58 -1.23 16.81 4.99
C VAL A 58 -2.37 17.55 4.27
N ALA A 59 -2.35 17.62 2.94
CA ALA A 59 -3.42 18.21 2.14
C ALA A 59 -4.77 17.49 2.28
N PHE A 60 -4.82 16.24 2.79
CA PHE A 60 -6.05 15.50 3.01
C PHE A 60 -6.75 15.86 4.34
N GLY A 61 -6.13 16.70 5.15
CA GLY A 61 -6.56 17.02 6.51
C GLY A 61 -6.01 16.02 7.54
N GLN A 62 -6.48 16.13 8.77
CA GLN A 62 -6.04 15.24 9.85
C GLN A 62 -6.51 13.80 9.60
N PRO A 63 -5.63 12.79 9.78
CA PRO A 63 -6.06 11.40 9.74
C PRO A 63 -6.96 11.11 10.96
N GLN A 64 -8.06 10.41 10.71
CA GLN A 64 -9.10 10.14 11.71
C GLN A 64 -9.15 8.69 12.13
N SER A 65 -9.00 7.75 11.19
CA SER A 65 -9.01 6.32 11.48
C SER A 65 -8.32 5.50 10.40
N ILE A 66 -7.77 4.37 10.81
CA ILE A 66 -7.25 3.30 9.96
C ILE A 66 -8.19 2.11 10.17
N LEU A 67 -8.59 1.46 9.10
CA LEU A 67 -9.45 0.28 9.15
C LEU A 67 -8.71 -0.94 8.65
N SER A 68 -8.86 -2.06 9.33
CA SER A 68 -8.14 -3.29 9.06
C SER A 68 -9.00 -4.53 9.28
N ALA A 69 -8.85 -5.51 8.40
CA ALA A 69 -9.38 -6.85 8.56
C ALA A 69 -8.62 -7.67 9.61
N GLY A 70 -7.39 -7.29 9.95
CA GLY A 70 -6.63 -7.97 10.98
C GLY A 70 -5.12 -7.92 10.79
N ALA A 71 -4.42 -8.22 11.89
CA ALA A 71 -2.99 -8.52 11.89
C ALA A 71 -2.79 -10.01 12.19
N TRP A 72 -2.82 -10.44 13.45
CA TRP A 72 -2.80 -11.85 13.76
C TRP A 72 -4.17 -12.50 13.60
N VAL A 73 -4.20 -13.64 12.92
CA VAL A 73 -5.37 -14.51 12.79
C VAL A 73 -4.90 -15.96 12.96
N ASN A 74 -5.67 -16.78 13.67
CA ASN A 74 -5.33 -18.19 13.89
C ASN A 74 -5.49 -19.02 12.60
N LYS A 75 -4.57 -18.79 11.67
CA LYS A 75 -4.46 -19.51 10.38
C LYS A 75 -2.98 -19.70 10.02
N PRO A 76 -2.62 -20.60 9.09
CA PRO A 76 -1.26 -20.67 8.53
C PRO A 76 -0.88 -19.36 7.82
N GLY A 77 0.43 -19.14 7.64
CA GLY A 77 0.97 -17.98 6.91
C GLY A 77 1.36 -16.82 7.82
N GLN A 78 1.57 -15.64 7.21
CA GLN A 78 2.15 -14.50 7.90
C GLN A 78 1.21 -13.90 8.96
N HIS A 79 -0.10 -13.93 8.73
CA HIS A 79 -1.07 -13.57 9.75
C HIS A 79 -0.98 -14.46 11.00
N GLY A 80 -0.86 -15.78 10.82
CA GLY A 80 -0.69 -16.71 11.95
C GLY A 80 0.61 -16.51 12.72
N GLN A 81 1.60 -15.86 12.12
CA GLN A 81 2.85 -15.46 12.76
C GLN A 81 2.80 -14.05 13.36
N GLY A 82 1.71 -13.28 13.14
CA GLY A 82 1.60 -11.88 13.54
C GLY A 82 2.51 -10.94 12.76
N LYS A 83 2.88 -11.32 11.53
CA LYS A 83 3.80 -10.58 10.65
C LYS A 83 3.13 -9.92 9.46
N ALA A 84 1.80 -9.97 9.37
CA ALA A 84 1.01 -9.39 8.30
C ALA A 84 -0.06 -8.44 8.85
N PHE A 85 -0.51 -7.51 8.00
CA PHE A 85 -1.58 -6.56 8.28
C PHE A 85 -2.40 -6.35 7.00
N ASP A 86 -3.71 -6.39 7.12
CA ASP A 86 -4.65 -6.12 6.03
C ASP A 86 -5.18 -4.70 6.16
N LEU A 87 -4.79 -3.81 5.24
CA LEU A 87 -5.25 -2.43 5.20
C LEU A 87 -6.49 -2.31 4.33
N ASP A 88 -7.66 -2.10 4.94
CA ASP A 88 -8.93 -1.96 4.25
C ASP A 88 -9.21 -0.50 3.85
N ALA A 89 -9.05 0.44 4.77
CA ALA A 89 -9.33 1.85 4.51
C ALA A 89 -8.52 2.79 5.43
N ILE A 90 -8.44 4.06 5.01
CA ILE A 90 -7.92 5.16 5.83
C ILE A 90 -8.85 6.35 5.64
N HIS A 91 -9.28 6.97 6.74
CA HIS A 91 -10.10 8.16 6.71
C HIS A 91 -9.30 9.37 7.16
N TRP A 92 -9.28 10.42 6.35
CA TRP A 92 -8.86 11.78 6.70
C TRP A 92 -10.09 12.68 6.74
N GLU A 93 -9.95 13.89 7.20
CA GLU A 93 -11.04 14.88 7.24
C GLU A 93 -11.68 15.11 5.86
N ARG A 94 -10.87 15.14 4.80
CA ARG A 94 -11.31 15.52 3.43
C ARG A 94 -11.25 14.40 2.42
N VAL A 95 -10.53 13.35 2.70
CA VAL A 95 -10.29 12.23 1.77
C VAL A 95 -10.50 10.91 2.48
N LYS A 96 -10.99 9.92 1.75
CA LYS A 96 -11.02 8.53 2.17
C LYS A 96 -10.26 7.68 1.16
N PHE A 97 -9.46 6.77 1.64
CA PHE A 97 -8.95 5.63 0.90
C PHE A 97 -9.77 4.42 1.32
N VAL A 98 -10.27 3.67 0.35
CA VAL A 98 -10.94 2.37 0.57
C VAL A 98 -10.39 1.42 -0.48
N SER A 99 -9.81 0.30 -0.06
CA SER A 99 -9.16 -0.66 -0.97
C SER A 99 -10.13 -1.22 -2.01
N LEU A 100 -11.37 -1.48 -1.62
CA LEU A 100 -12.44 -1.94 -2.51
C LEU A 100 -12.77 -0.95 -3.65
N GLU A 101 -12.47 0.34 -3.47
CA GLU A 101 -12.71 1.39 -4.49
C GLU A 101 -11.56 1.50 -5.52
N GLN A 102 -10.60 0.59 -5.53
CA GLN A 102 -9.46 0.63 -6.48
C GLN A 102 -9.87 0.90 -7.93
N PRO A 103 -10.90 0.24 -8.49
CA PRO A 103 -11.24 0.45 -9.90
C PRO A 103 -11.63 1.89 -10.25
N THR A 104 -12.24 2.61 -9.30
CA THR A 104 -12.71 3.99 -9.49
C THR A 104 -11.74 5.05 -8.97
N ARG A 105 -10.84 4.66 -8.05
CA ARG A 105 -9.87 5.56 -7.39
C ARG A 105 -8.42 5.09 -7.57
N LYS A 106 -8.11 4.55 -8.73
CA LYS A 106 -6.85 3.86 -9.04
C LYS A 106 -5.60 4.68 -8.69
N THR A 107 -5.60 5.98 -8.98
CA THR A 107 -4.47 6.86 -8.70
C THR A 107 -4.13 6.93 -7.21
N LEU A 108 -5.14 7.13 -6.35
CA LEU A 108 -4.93 7.17 -4.90
C LEU A 108 -4.50 5.79 -4.38
N TYR A 109 -5.14 4.73 -4.87
CA TYR A 109 -4.81 3.37 -4.50
C TYR A 109 -3.34 3.03 -4.80
N LEU A 110 -2.90 3.25 -6.03
CA LEU A 110 -1.53 2.97 -6.44
C LEU A 110 -0.49 3.84 -5.71
N ALA A 111 -0.84 5.08 -5.38
CA ALA A 111 0.04 5.94 -4.59
C ALA A 111 0.26 5.40 -3.16
N ILE A 112 -0.80 4.86 -2.52
CA ILE A 112 -0.69 4.22 -1.21
C ILE A 112 0.04 2.88 -1.32
N GLN A 113 -0.29 2.06 -2.31
CA GLN A 113 0.41 0.78 -2.57
C GLN A 113 1.91 0.99 -2.82
N ALA A 114 2.29 2.05 -3.51
CA ALA A 114 3.68 2.42 -3.70
C ALA A 114 4.40 2.69 -2.38
N LEU A 115 3.75 3.41 -1.48
CA LEU A 115 4.31 3.67 -0.17
C LEU A 115 4.37 2.41 0.69
N CYS A 116 3.40 1.49 0.56
CA CYS A 116 3.50 0.15 1.14
C CYS A 116 4.74 -0.59 0.64
N ASN A 117 4.98 -0.62 -0.68
CA ASN A 117 6.17 -1.26 -1.27
C ASN A 117 7.50 -0.63 -0.82
N LYS A 118 7.49 0.64 -0.39
CA LYS A 118 8.66 1.31 0.18
C LYS A 118 9.04 0.79 1.57
N HIS A 119 8.06 0.46 2.38
CA HIS A 119 8.25 0.15 3.80
C HIS A 119 8.09 -1.33 4.13
N LEU A 120 7.36 -2.10 3.33
CA LEU A 120 6.94 -3.45 3.62
C LEU A 120 7.50 -4.44 2.59
N GLY A 121 7.85 -5.63 3.05
CA GLY A 121 8.55 -6.61 2.24
C GLY A 121 7.68 -7.34 1.22
N VAL A 122 6.38 -7.48 1.50
CA VAL A 122 5.38 -8.05 0.58
C VAL A 122 4.16 -7.14 0.58
N VAL A 123 3.64 -6.85 -0.60
CA VAL A 123 2.40 -6.10 -0.80
C VAL A 123 1.58 -6.81 -1.86
N LEU A 124 0.39 -7.27 -1.48
CA LEU A 124 -0.57 -7.90 -2.39
C LEU A 124 -1.78 -6.97 -2.51
N GLY A 125 -1.95 -6.43 -3.70
CA GLY A 125 -3.01 -5.46 -3.98
C GLY A 125 -4.21 -6.09 -4.69
N TYR A 126 -5.14 -5.22 -5.08
CA TYR A 126 -6.43 -5.56 -5.70
C TYR A 126 -6.32 -6.54 -6.88
N ASP A 127 -5.38 -6.31 -7.80
CA ASP A 127 -5.24 -7.13 -9.01
C ASP A 127 -4.41 -8.41 -8.80
N TYR A 128 -3.91 -8.66 -7.58
CA TYR A 128 -3.15 -9.87 -7.29
C TYR A 128 -4.02 -11.14 -7.40
N ASN A 129 -5.17 -11.13 -6.76
CA ASN A 129 -6.22 -12.15 -6.92
C ASN A 129 -7.52 -11.69 -6.23
N PRO A 130 -8.67 -12.36 -6.48
CA PRO A 130 -9.96 -11.97 -5.92
C PRO A 130 -10.02 -11.88 -4.40
N ALA A 131 -9.19 -12.63 -3.66
CA ALA A 131 -9.15 -12.57 -2.21
C ALA A 131 -8.55 -11.27 -1.65
N HIS A 132 -7.94 -10.43 -2.49
CA HIS A 132 -7.33 -9.15 -2.13
C HIS A 132 -8.08 -7.93 -2.72
N HIS A 133 -9.32 -8.12 -3.20
CA HIS A 133 -10.10 -7.01 -3.76
C HIS A 133 -10.52 -5.98 -2.70
N ASP A 134 -10.64 -6.37 -1.46
CA ASP A 134 -11.16 -5.53 -0.37
C ASP A 134 -10.10 -5.00 0.59
N HIS A 135 -8.83 -5.39 0.41
CA HIS A 135 -7.72 -4.92 1.25
C HIS A 135 -6.37 -4.91 0.51
N LEU A 136 -5.44 -4.13 1.03
CA LEU A 136 -4.02 -4.28 0.75
C LEU A 136 -3.42 -5.19 1.81
N HIS A 137 -3.06 -6.43 1.44
CA HIS A 137 -2.28 -7.29 2.33
C HIS A 137 -0.82 -6.83 2.32
N VAL A 138 -0.27 -6.60 3.50
CA VAL A 138 1.14 -6.24 3.68
C VAL A 138 1.81 -7.12 4.71
N ASP A 139 3.07 -7.51 4.47
CA ASP A 139 3.83 -8.30 5.45
C ASP A 139 5.33 -8.00 5.45
N ILE A 140 6.00 -8.45 6.52
CA ILE A 140 7.43 -8.28 6.74
C ILE A 140 8.23 -9.59 6.56
N SER A 141 7.69 -10.57 5.85
CA SER A 141 8.36 -11.87 5.64
C SER A 141 9.60 -11.80 4.75
N ARG A 142 9.74 -10.70 4.02
CA ARG A 142 10.88 -10.44 3.13
C ARG A 142 11.44 -9.05 3.38
N THR A 143 12.70 -8.86 3.00
CA THR A 143 13.32 -7.53 2.98
C THR A 143 12.67 -6.66 1.90
N VAL A 144 12.57 -5.37 2.19
CA VAL A 144 12.11 -4.38 1.20
C VAL A 144 13.05 -4.37 -0.01
N GLY A 145 12.49 -4.35 -1.20
CA GLY A 145 13.29 -4.29 -2.41
C GLY A 145 12.51 -4.62 -3.68
N PHE A 146 12.98 -4.12 -4.83
CA PHE A 146 12.45 -4.54 -6.11
C PHE A 146 12.74 -6.03 -6.34
N ARG A 147 11.74 -6.75 -6.79
CA ARG A 147 11.83 -8.15 -7.19
C ARG A 147 10.91 -8.38 -8.39
N GLU A 148 11.37 -9.21 -9.30
CA GLU A 148 10.59 -9.68 -10.45
C GLU A 148 9.62 -10.80 -10.00
N VAL A 149 8.67 -10.41 -9.13
CA VAL A 149 7.58 -11.28 -8.69
C VAL A 149 6.25 -10.68 -9.11
N SER A 150 5.27 -11.53 -9.38
CA SER A 150 4.00 -11.14 -9.99
C SER A 150 3.33 -9.93 -9.30
N SER A 151 3.27 -9.89 -7.98
CA SER A 151 2.63 -8.77 -7.26
C SER A 151 3.35 -7.42 -7.45
N VAL A 152 4.68 -7.42 -7.50
CA VAL A 152 5.48 -6.20 -7.74
C VAL A 152 5.39 -5.80 -9.20
N THR A 153 5.42 -6.77 -10.12
CA THR A 153 5.32 -6.49 -11.56
C THR A 153 3.94 -5.96 -11.94
N GLN A 154 2.86 -6.54 -11.43
CA GLN A 154 1.50 -6.01 -11.62
C GLN A 154 1.37 -4.57 -11.13
N PHE A 155 1.89 -4.28 -9.93
CA PHE A 155 1.92 -2.92 -9.40
C PHE A 155 2.70 -1.98 -10.35
N LEU A 156 3.89 -2.38 -10.81
CA LEU A 156 4.70 -1.59 -11.72
C LEU A 156 3.99 -1.30 -13.04
N GLN A 157 3.43 -2.33 -13.69
CA GLN A 157 2.68 -2.20 -14.94
C GLN A 157 1.51 -1.24 -14.79
N GLN A 158 0.74 -1.34 -13.71
CA GLN A 158 -0.36 -0.43 -13.42
C GLN A 158 0.12 1.00 -13.16
N ALA A 159 1.22 1.18 -12.41
CA ALA A 159 1.79 2.48 -12.13
C ALA A 159 2.29 3.16 -13.41
N LEU A 160 2.98 2.43 -14.29
CA LEU A 160 3.41 2.90 -15.60
C LEU A 160 2.23 3.31 -16.48
N ASN A 161 1.18 2.50 -16.54
CA ASN A 161 -0.03 2.81 -17.29
C ASN A 161 -0.74 4.06 -16.73
N THR A 162 -0.97 4.09 -15.40
CA THR A 162 -1.80 5.12 -14.76
C THR A 162 -1.09 6.46 -14.65
N PHE A 163 0.21 6.47 -14.36
CA PHE A 163 0.94 7.70 -14.07
C PHE A 163 1.74 8.24 -15.26
N TYR A 164 2.11 7.36 -16.18
CA TYR A 164 3.02 7.71 -17.29
C TYR A 164 2.45 7.42 -18.67
N GLY A 165 1.16 7.01 -18.75
CA GLY A 165 0.45 6.83 -20.01
C GLY A 165 0.94 5.65 -20.86
N GLN A 166 1.60 4.67 -20.23
CA GLN A 166 1.95 3.43 -20.91
C GLN A 166 0.68 2.58 -21.14
N THR A 167 0.77 1.56 -22.00
CA THR A 167 -0.34 0.67 -22.38
C THR A 167 0.04 -0.80 -22.20
N LEU A 168 0.66 -1.14 -21.08
CA LEU A 168 1.11 -2.50 -20.76
C LEU A 168 -0.08 -3.40 -20.38
N GLY A 169 0.00 -4.68 -20.75
CA GLY A 169 -0.80 -5.73 -20.12
C GLY A 169 -0.45 -5.79 -18.62
N VAL A 170 -1.45 -5.98 -17.76
CA VAL A 170 -1.23 -6.15 -16.31
C VAL A 170 -1.31 -7.66 -16.01
N ASP A 171 -0.27 -8.37 -16.39
CA ASP A 171 -0.18 -9.84 -16.29
C ASP A 171 0.73 -10.31 -15.13
N GLY A 172 1.55 -9.41 -14.59
CA GLY A 172 2.52 -9.72 -13.54
C GLY A 172 3.78 -10.42 -14.05
N GLU A 173 4.01 -10.44 -15.36
CA GLU A 173 5.22 -10.95 -15.99
C GLU A 173 6.16 -9.79 -16.32
N TYR A 174 7.38 -9.83 -15.77
CA TYR A 174 8.42 -8.83 -16.08
C TYR A 174 9.13 -9.18 -17.38
N GLY A 175 8.45 -8.87 -18.49
CA GLY A 175 8.96 -9.10 -19.85
C GLY A 175 9.59 -7.84 -20.46
N GLU A 176 9.98 -7.97 -21.74
CA GLU A 176 10.66 -6.91 -22.51
C GLU A 176 9.84 -5.61 -22.60
N ASP A 177 8.51 -5.71 -22.75
CA ASP A 177 7.62 -4.54 -22.82
C ASP A 177 7.63 -3.75 -21.50
N THR A 178 7.56 -4.46 -20.36
CA THR A 178 7.60 -3.85 -19.03
C THR A 178 8.95 -3.19 -18.77
N GLU A 179 10.05 -3.86 -19.14
CA GLU A 179 11.40 -3.33 -18.98
C GLU A 179 11.61 -2.07 -19.85
N THR A 180 11.16 -2.10 -21.11
CA THR A 180 11.27 -0.99 -22.05
C THR A 180 10.48 0.23 -21.55
N ALA A 181 9.23 0.04 -21.13
CA ALA A 181 8.41 1.10 -20.58
C ALA A 181 9.00 1.69 -19.29
N LEU A 182 9.55 0.85 -18.42
CA LEU A 182 10.25 1.30 -17.21
C LEU A 182 11.49 2.16 -17.57
N LYS A 183 12.36 1.69 -18.46
CA LYS A 183 13.55 2.42 -18.90
C LYS A 183 13.20 3.78 -19.52
N ALA A 184 12.19 3.81 -20.39
CA ALA A 184 11.70 5.05 -20.98
C ALA A 184 11.18 6.03 -19.93
N THR A 185 10.43 5.55 -18.95
CA THR A 185 9.89 6.36 -17.85
C THR A 185 11.02 6.92 -16.97
N LEU A 186 11.99 6.10 -16.61
CA LEU A 186 13.15 6.51 -15.81
C LEU A 186 13.98 7.58 -16.53
N ALA A 187 14.17 7.44 -17.86
CA ALA A 187 14.86 8.44 -18.68
C ALA A 187 14.15 9.81 -18.67
N VAL A 188 12.80 9.81 -18.80
CA VAL A 188 11.99 11.05 -18.72
C VAL A 188 12.09 11.69 -17.33
N LEU A 189 12.22 10.89 -16.28
CA LEU A 189 12.35 11.38 -14.90
C LEU A 189 13.79 11.83 -14.55
N GLY A 190 14.76 11.58 -15.44
CA GLY A 190 16.18 11.85 -15.17
C GLY A 190 16.78 10.92 -14.10
N ILE A 191 16.18 9.75 -13.89
CA ILE A 191 16.62 8.77 -12.91
C ILE A 191 17.58 7.80 -13.60
N PRO A 192 18.81 7.60 -13.09
CA PRO A 192 19.74 6.63 -13.65
C PRO A 192 19.13 5.21 -13.67
N ASN A 193 19.45 4.46 -14.71
CA ASN A 193 18.95 3.09 -14.90
C ASN A 193 19.62 2.15 -13.88
N VAL A 194 19.09 2.09 -12.66
CA VAL A 194 19.57 1.23 -11.56
C VAL A 194 18.40 0.43 -11.04
N THR A 195 18.48 -0.87 -11.09
CA THR A 195 17.50 -1.85 -10.60
C THR A 195 17.45 -1.87 -9.05
N THR A 196 16.84 -0.87 -8.42
CA THR A 196 16.70 -0.82 -6.95
C THR A 196 15.30 -0.37 -6.52
N SER A 197 14.92 -0.77 -5.32
CA SER A 197 13.69 -0.36 -4.61
C SER A 197 13.44 1.14 -4.58
N ARG A 198 14.52 1.94 -4.61
CA ARG A 198 14.47 3.41 -4.64
C ARG A 198 13.76 3.93 -5.90
N GLN A 199 13.81 3.21 -6.99
CA GLN A 199 13.19 3.61 -8.26
C GLN A 199 11.67 3.41 -8.26
N LEU A 200 11.17 2.36 -7.63
CA LEU A 200 9.72 2.20 -7.43
C LEU A 200 9.18 3.32 -6.55
N GLU A 201 9.96 3.76 -5.56
CA GLU A 201 9.64 4.89 -4.72
C GLU A 201 9.58 6.20 -5.54
N GLU A 202 10.57 6.48 -6.37
CA GLU A 202 10.65 7.71 -7.16
C GLU A 202 9.58 7.79 -8.25
N ILE A 203 9.27 6.67 -8.91
CA ILE A 203 8.13 6.54 -9.85
C ILE A 203 6.81 6.91 -9.14
N SER A 204 6.70 6.59 -7.87
CA SER A 204 5.46 6.80 -7.08
C SER A 204 5.44 8.15 -6.35
N GLN A 205 6.60 8.70 -5.99
CA GLN A 205 6.71 9.96 -5.23
C GLN A 205 6.37 11.22 -6.04
N CYS A 206 6.45 11.18 -7.36
CA CYS A 206 6.23 12.36 -8.20
C CYS A 206 4.84 13.01 -7.98
N ARG A 207 3.88 12.32 -7.37
CA ARG A 207 2.51 12.81 -7.18
C ARG A 207 2.07 13.09 -5.74
N LEU A 208 2.67 12.47 -4.73
CA LEU A 208 2.32 12.79 -3.33
C LEU A 208 2.88 14.15 -2.89
N ARG A 209 3.97 14.64 -3.50
CA ARG A 209 4.63 15.90 -3.10
C ARG A 209 3.92 17.19 -3.49
N ARG A 210 2.95 17.19 -4.40
CA ARG A 210 2.39 18.43 -4.96
C ARG A 210 0.96 18.78 -4.52
N GLY A 211 0.33 18.03 -3.60
CA GLY A 211 -1.02 18.38 -3.12
C GLY A 211 -2.10 18.53 -4.21
N SER A 212 -1.75 18.36 -5.47
CA SER A 212 -2.64 18.33 -6.62
C SER A 212 -2.42 17.05 -7.41
N PHE A 213 -3.50 16.33 -7.68
CA PHE A 213 -3.53 15.10 -8.48
C PHE A 213 -3.27 15.34 -9.99
N THR A 214 -2.53 16.35 -10.37
CA THR A 214 -2.23 16.66 -11.77
C THR A 214 -0.76 16.52 -12.06
N CYS A 215 -0.40 15.60 -12.96
CA CYS A 215 0.86 15.66 -13.68
C CYS A 215 0.77 16.76 -14.72
N SER A 216 1.39 17.91 -14.48
CA SER A 216 1.76 18.78 -15.58
C SER A 216 3.11 18.28 -16.11
N GLY A 217 3.09 17.66 -17.30
CA GLY A 217 4.30 17.54 -18.09
C GLY A 217 4.89 18.94 -18.24
N ARG A 218 6.17 19.09 -18.02
CA ARG A 218 6.87 20.31 -18.46
C ARG A 218 6.90 20.25 -20.00
N SER A 219 6.19 21.18 -20.63
CA SER A 219 6.44 21.60 -22.01
C SER A 219 7.86 22.15 -22.13
#